data_9fb57383d0a973f0893aee1a94731fd8
#
_entry.id   9fb57383d0a973f0893aee1a94731fd8
#
_cell.length_a   1.000
_cell.length_b   1.000
_cell.length_c   1.000
_cell.angle_alpha   90.00
_cell.angle_beta   90.00
_cell.angle_gamma   90.00
#
_symmetry.space_group_name_H-M   'P 1'
#
loop_
_entity.id
_entity.type
_entity.pdbx_description
1 polymer ?
#
loop_
_entity_poly.entity_id
_entity_poly.type
_entity_poly.pdbx_seq_one_letter_code
_entity_poly.pdbx_strand_id
1 'polypeptide(L)'
;MNVVEQNICPEMEGALWRLYRDFFDLAEKKRRWNIRNDIPWDQCNRNLDPAVADVVETFCCVELYLPDYVAKILPVVRSSRGRSWFYANWGYEESKHSLVLSDWLLKSGQRSDEYLADMEKKVFAREWNLPHGDSLKMLAYAMVQEHATFVNYRNLRQRVQAKGGDPALATILSLISVDEAAHHHLFKSFFELFLKLDRTAAVAALRPILNEFQMPAIHDLLDESQKRIARVRELAVFNEEIFFRDVYGHLLQTLGITKAELRGPRVKKSLAI
;
A
#
# COMPACT_ATOMS: atom_id res chain seq x y z
N MET A 1 3.95 -16.80 17.57
CA MET A 1 4.76 -15.58 17.81
C MET A 1 6.16 -15.88 17.29
N ASN A 2 6.70 -15.05 16.39
CA ASN A 2 8.02 -15.27 15.81
C ASN A 2 9.10 -15.03 16.88
N VAL A 3 10.22 -15.76 16.79
CA VAL A 3 11.39 -15.63 17.72
C VAL A 3 11.88 -14.18 17.80
N VAL A 4 11.80 -13.41 16.70
CA VAL A 4 12.22 -11.99 16.65
C VAL A 4 11.28 -11.10 17.46
N GLU A 5 10.00 -11.38 17.53
CA GLU A 5 9.05 -10.60 18.33
C GLU A 5 9.16 -10.85 19.83
N GLN A 6 9.60 -12.04 20.22
CA GLN A 6 9.88 -12.34 21.62
C GLN A 6 11.09 -11.57 22.15
N ASN A 7 11.93 -11.02 21.27
CA ASN A 7 13.15 -10.29 21.59
C ASN A 7 13.00 -8.75 21.53
N ILE A 8 11.77 -8.23 21.33
CA ILE A 8 11.55 -6.78 21.35
C ILE A 8 11.73 -6.28 22.79
N CYS A 9 12.81 -5.57 23.03
CA CYS A 9 13.12 -4.99 24.33
C CYS A 9 12.36 -3.68 24.56
N PRO A 10 12.26 -3.19 25.82
CA PRO A 10 11.61 -1.92 26.14
C PRO A 10 12.17 -0.73 25.36
N GLU A 11 13.47 -0.70 25.08
CA GLU A 11 14.11 0.36 24.31
C GLU A 11 13.64 0.40 22.86
N MET A 12 13.46 -0.78 22.24
CA MET A 12 12.92 -0.90 20.90
C MET A 12 11.45 -0.49 20.85
N GLU A 13 10.62 -0.91 21.81
CA GLU A 13 9.24 -0.43 21.93
C GLU A 13 9.16 1.09 22.09
N GLY A 14 10.07 1.65 22.89
CA GLY A 14 10.23 3.10 23.01
C GLY A 14 10.60 3.78 21.69
N ALA A 15 11.44 3.15 20.86
CA ALA A 15 11.79 3.66 19.54
C ALA A 15 10.61 3.59 18.56
N LEU A 16 9.89 2.45 18.51
CA LEU A 16 8.67 2.30 17.70
C LEU A 16 7.61 3.35 18.08
N TRP A 17 7.44 3.62 19.36
CA TRP A 17 6.52 4.64 19.84
C TRP A 17 6.94 6.06 19.42
N ARG A 18 8.21 6.42 19.53
CA ARG A 18 8.72 7.73 19.09
C ARG A 18 8.53 7.94 17.60
N LEU A 19 8.86 6.95 16.77
CA LEU A 19 8.66 7.02 15.32
C LEU A 19 7.18 7.28 14.96
N TYR A 20 6.25 6.59 15.63
CA TYR A 20 4.83 6.87 15.42
C TYR A 20 4.45 8.28 15.87
N ARG A 21 4.94 8.76 17.01
CA ARG A 21 4.63 10.11 17.50
C ARG A 21 5.14 11.19 16.54
N ASP A 22 6.35 11.05 16.04
CA ASP A 22 6.92 11.98 15.05
C ASP A 22 6.11 11.97 13.75
N PHE A 23 5.70 10.79 13.29
CA PHE A 23 4.81 10.64 12.14
C PHE A 23 3.48 11.37 12.36
N PHE A 24 2.83 11.13 13.50
CA PHE A 24 1.55 11.74 13.84
C PHE A 24 1.67 13.27 13.89
N ASP A 25 2.65 13.80 14.62
CA ASP A 25 2.84 15.24 14.78
C ASP A 25 3.16 15.92 13.44
N LEU A 26 3.91 15.27 12.56
CA LEU A 26 4.18 15.77 11.21
C LEU A 26 2.93 15.76 10.34
N ALA A 27 2.11 14.71 10.43
CA ALA A 27 0.86 14.59 9.71
C ALA A 27 -0.11 15.74 10.11
N GLU A 28 -0.30 15.95 11.42
CA GLU A 28 -1.17 17.03 11.92
C GLU A 28 -0.72 18.42 11.45
N LYS A 29 0.59 18.65 11.34
CA LYS A 29 1.14 19.96 10.94
C LYS A 29 1.09 20.22 9.43
N LYS A 30 1.22 19.17 8.58
CA LYS A 30 1.56 19.39 7.16
C LYS A 30 0.83 18.51 6.16
N ARG A 31 0.15 17.44 6.60
CA ARG A 31 -0.31 16.40 5.66
C ARG A 31 -1.82 16.13 5.73
N ARG A 32 -2.51 16.63 6.78
CA ARG A 32 -3.96 16.47 6.87
C ARG A 32 -4.67 17.21 5.74
N TRP A 33 -5.60 16.53 5.10
CA TRP A 33 -6.41 17.08 4.04
C TRP A 33 -7.89 16.70 4.22
N ASN A 34 -8.77 17.45 3.58
CA ASN A 34 -10.22 17.31 3.70
C ASN A 34 -10.84 17.09 2.33
N ILE A 35 -11.63 16.02 2.19
CA ILE A 35 -12.26 15.61 0.92
C ILE A 35 -13.15 16.73 0.34
N ARG A 36 -13.86 17.48 1.18
CA ARG A 36 -14.76 18.53 0.71
C ARG A 36 -14.05 19.80 0.29
N ASN A 37 -13.01 20.20 1.05
CA ASN A 37 -12.44 21.54 0.96
C ASN A 37 -11.20 21.61 0.06
N ASP A 38 -10.44 20.51 -0.03
CA ASP A 38 -9.13 20.53 -0.69
C ASP A 38 -9.17 19.97 -2.11
N ILE A 39 -10.31 19.41 -2.54
CA ILE A 39 -10.50 18.88 -3.90
C ILE A 39 -11.31 19.88 -4.73
N PRO A 40 -10.83 20.31 -5.91
CA PRO A 40 -11.56 21.20 -6.81
C PRO A 40 -12.64 20.42 -7.61
N TRP A 41 -13.72 20.02 -6.93
CA TRP A 41 -14.77 19.15 -7.46
C TRP A 41 -15.46 19.70 -8.71
N ASP A 42 -15.52 21.01 -8.85
CA ASP A 42 -16.07 21.71 -10.01
C ASP A 42 -15.21 21.57 -11.27
N GLN A 43 -13.98 21.03 -11.14
CA GLN A 43 -13.02 20.83 -12.22
C GLN A 43 -12.88 19.36 -12.63
N CYS A 44 -13.85 18.50 -12.28
CA CYS A 44 -13.90 17.13 -12.79
C CYS A 44 -14.10 17.12 -14.30
N ASN A 45 -13.26 16.37 -15.02
CA ASN A 45 -13.38 16.21 -16.47
C ASN A 45 -14.29 15.04 -16.83
N ARG A 46 -15.52 15.33 -17.23
CA ARG A 46 -16.53 14.32 -17.63
C ARG A 46 -16.16 13.55 -18.90
N ASN A 47 -15.25 14.09 -19.70
CA ASN A 47 -14.79 13.49 -20.96
C ASN A 47 -13.40 12.84 -20.83
N LEU A 48 -12.92 12.59 -19.61
CA LEU A 48 -11.66 11.89 -19.40
C LEU A 48 -11.75 10.47 -19.99
N ASP A 49 -10.63 9.98 -20.52
CA ASP A 49 -10.52 8.63 -21.10
C ASP A 49 -11.07 7.57 -20.12
N PRO A 50 -12.08 6.79 -20.50
CA PRO A 50 -12.69 5.77 -19.63
C PRO A 50 -11.68 4.75 -19.08
N ALA A 51 -10.56 4.51 -19.79
CA ALA A 51 -9.52 3.63 -19.30
C ALA A 51 -8.87 4.13 -17.98
N VAL A 52 -8.84 5.45 -17.77
CA VAL A 52 -8.39 6.04 -16.50
C VAL A 52 -9.40 5.72 -15.40
N ALA A 53 -10.69 5.87 -15.67
CA ALA A 53 -11.75 5.56 -14.71
C ALA A 53 -11.75 4.07 -14.31
N ASP A 54 -11.47 3.16 -15.24
CA ASP A 54 -11.33 1.72 -14.95
C ASP A 54 -10.20 1.45 -13.94
N VAL A 55 -9.09 2.17 -14.05
CA VAL A 55 -7.96 2.03 -13.08
C VAL A 55 -8.30 2.67 -11.75
N VAL A 56 -8.94 3.85 -11.74
CA VAL A 56 -9.41 4.51 -10.51
C VAL A 56 -10.40 3.61 -9.76
N GLU A 57 -11.36 3.00 -10.48
CA GLU A 57 -12.30 2.02 -9.91
C GLU A 57 -11.57 0.82 -9.31
N THR A 58 -10.56 0.30 -10.00
CA THR A 58 -9.77 -0.82 -9.49
C THR A 58 -9.08 -0.47 -8.17
N PHE A 59 -8.50 0.72 -8.08
CA PHE A 59 -7.86 1.19 -6.85
C PHE A 59 -8.90 1.45 -5.75
N CYS A 60 -10.01 2.08 -6.08
CA CYS A 60 -11.13 2.25 -5.13
C CYS A 60 -11.58 0.90 -4.54
N CYS A 61 -11.73 -0.15 -5.35
CA CYS A 61 -12.08 -1.49 -4.87
C CYS A 61 -11.03 -2.08 -3.91
N VAL A 62 -9.74 -1.83 -4.16
CA VAL A 62 -8.66 -2.29 -3.25
C VAL A 62 -8.75 -1.58 -1.90
N GLU A 63 -8.96 -0.27 -1.92
CA GLU A 63 -9.09 0.56 -0.71
C GLU A 63 -10.36 0.22 0.11
N LEU A 64 -11.40 -0.28 -0.53
CA LEU A 64 -12.64 -0.71 0.15
C LEU A 64 -12.45 -1.93 1.09
N TYR A 65 -11.36 -2.69 0.96
CA TYR A 65 -11.00 -3.76 1.90
C TYR A 65 -10.39 -3.26 3.22
N LEU A 66 -10.31 -1.96 3.43
CA LEU A 66 -9.75 -1.35 4.65
C LEU A 66 -10.29 -1.94 5.96
N PRO A 67 -11.60 -2.22 6.14
CA PRO A 67 -12.11 -2.84 7.35
C PRO A 67 -11.43 -4.18 7.65
N ASP A 68 -11.18 -5.00 6.63
CA ASP A 68 -10.47 -6.27 6.77
C ASP A 68 -9.00 -6.06 7.10
N TYR A 69 -8.33 -5.12 6.42
CA TYR A 69 -6.93 -4.79 6.67
C TYR A 69 -6.71 -4.44 8.14
N VAL A 70 -7.51 -3.50 8.66
CA VAL A 70 -7.39 -3.04 10.04
C VAL A 70 -7.80 -4.12 11.05
N ALA A 71 -8.94 -4.78 10.82
CA ALA A 71 -9.45 -5.80 11.74
C ALA A 71 -8.48 -6.97 11.92
N LYS A 72 -7.77 -7.35 10.85
CA LYS A 72 -6.88 -8.52 10.87
C LYS A 72 -5.47 -8.22 11.32
N ILE A 73 -4.94 -7.01 11.05
CA ILE A 73 -3.57 -6.68 11.45
C ILE A 73 -3.47 -6.23 12.92
N LEU A 74 -4.48 -5.56 13.45
CA LEU A 74 -4.45 -5.05 14.83
C LEU A 74 -4.22 -6.15 15.88
N PRO A 75 -4.84 -7.33 15.83
CA PRO A 75 -4.54 -8.43 16.75
C PRO A 75 -3.10 -8.89 16.69
N VAL A 76 -2.48 -8.88 15.49
CA VAL A 76 -1.09 -9.33 15.28
C VAL A 76 -0.08 -8.40 15.94
N VAL A 77 -0.34 -7.09 15.94
CA VAL A 77 0.58 -6.06 16.49
C VAL A 77 0.13 -5.50 17.84
N ARG A 78 -0.92 -6.05 18.45
CA ARG A 78 -1.59 -5.52 19.66
C ARG A 78 -0.64 -5.32 20.84
N SER A 79 0.38 -6.14 20.97
CA SER A 79 1.38 -6.07 22.05
C SER A 79 2.35 -4.88 21.91
N SER A 80 2.51 -4.31 20.70
CA SER A 80 3.37 -3.16 20.44
C SER A 80 2.54 -1.89 20.35
N ARG A 81 2.73 -0.97 21.32
CA ARG A 81 1.99 0.29 21.35
C ARG A 81 2.24 1.13 20.09
N GLY A 82 3.50 1.28 19.68
CA GLY A 82 3.86 2.11 18.52
C GLY A 82 3.22 1.59 17.24
N ARG A 83 3.31 0.28 17.00
CA ARG A 83 2.75 -0.36 15.80
C ARG A 83 1.21 -0.35 15.82
N SER A 84 0.58 -0.75 16.91
CA SER A 84 -0.89 -0.83 16.97
C SER A 84 -1.56 0.54 16.86
N TRP A 85 -0.98 1.58 17.46
CA TRP A 85 -1.49 2.94 17.33
C TRP A 85 -1.28 3.49 15.93
N PHE A 86 -0.16 3.16 15.29
CA PHE A 86 0.04 3.52 13.90
C PHE A 86 -1.01 2.88 12.99
N TYR A 87 -1.25 1.58 13.08
CA TYR A 87 -2.26 0.93 12.22
C TYR A 87 -3.67 1.48 12.43
N ALA A 88 -4.03 1.89 13.65
CA ALA A 88 -5.32 2.55 13.90
C ALA A 88 -5.39 3.94 13.20
N ASN A 89 -4.31 4.73 13.25
CA ASN A 89 -4.22 6.01 12.55
C ASN A 89 -4.11 5.83 11.03
N TRP A 90 -3.32 4.87 10.57
CA TRP A 90 -3.20 4.49 9.17
C TRP A 90 -4.58 4.15 8.59
N GLY A 91 -5.37 3.33 9.29
CA GLY A 91 -6.73 3.02 8.85
C GLY A 91 -7.64 4.25 8.70
N TYR A 92 -7.46 5.29 9.53
CA TYR A 92 -8.16 6.56 9.32
C TYR A 92 -7.71 7.26 8.04
N GLU A 93 -6.41 7.30 7.74
CA GLU A 93 -5.89 7.94 6.53
C GLU A 93 -6.31 7.18 5.28
N GLU A 94 -6.19 5.86 5.27
CA GLU A 94 -6.63 4.96 4.19
C GLU A 94 -8.13 5.07 3.90
N SER A 95 -8.98 5.28 4.94
CA SER A 95 -10.41 5.45 4.73
C SER A 95 -10.75 6.60 3.78
N LYS A 96 -9.93 7.63 3.74
CA LYS A 96 -10.13 8.76 2.82
C LYS A 96 -9.82 8.39 1.37
N HIS A 97 -8.93 7.42 1.13
CA HIS A 97 -8.55 7.01 -0.21
C HIS A 97 -9.73 6.40 -0.95
N SER A 98 -10.42 5.40 -0.37
CA SER A 98 -11.61 4.82 -0.99
C SER A 98 -12.74 5.85 -1.18
N LEU A 99 -13.01 6.67 -0.16
CA LEU A 99 -14.08 7.67 -0.20
C LEU A 99 -13.84 8.71 -1.30
N VAL A 100 -12.64 9.27 -1.41
CA VAL A 100 -12.36 10.29 -2.41
C VAL A 100 -12.32 9.75 -3.85
N LEU A 101 -11.88 8.49 -4.04
CA LEU A 101 -11.90 7.84 -5.34
C LEU A 101 -13.33 7.52 -5.78
N SER A 102 -14.17 7.02 -4.87
CA SER A 102 -15.60 6.80 -5.10
C SER A 102 -16.34 8.11 -5.44
N ASP A 103 -16.09 9.18 -4.65
CA ASP A 103 -16.62 10.50 -4.90
C ASP A 103 -16.24 11.03 -6.29
N TRP A 104 -15.00 10.83 -6.72
CA TRP A 104 -14.56 11.25 -8.04
C TRP A 104 -15.26 10.45 -9.16
N LEU A 105 -15.37 9.14 -9.05
CA LEU A 105 -16.06 8.29 -10.01
C LEU A 105 -17.51 8.75 -10.22
N LEU A 106 -18.19 9.13 -9.14
CA LEU A 106 -19.55 9.64 -9.18
C LEU A 106 -19.62 11.06 -9.78
N LYS A 107 -18.85 12.00 -9.23
CA LYS A 107 -18.91 13.43 -9.60
C LYS A 107 -18.42 13.71 -11.02
N SER A 108 -17.45 12.94 -11.50
CA SER A 108 -17.01 13.00 -12.90
C SER A 108 -18.01 12.39 -13.87
N GLY A 109 -19.05 11.68 -13.36
CA GLY A 109 -20.04 10.97 -14.20
C GLY A 109 -19.48 9.71 -14.87
N GLN A 110 -18.30 9.25 -14.47
CA GLN A 110 -17.69 8.02 -15.00
C GLN A 110 -18.41 6.76 -14.52
N ARG A 111 -19.05 6.82 -13.34
CA ARG A 111 -19.89 5.76 -12.77
C ARG A 111 -21.17 6.35 -12.18
N SER A 112 -22.27 5.58 -12.20
CA SER A 112 -23.51 5.97 -11.53
C SER A 112 -23.50 5.52 -10.06
N ASP A 113 -24.41 6.07 -9.28
CA ASP A 113 -24.59 5.69 -7.87
C ASP A 113 -24.98 4.22 -7.73
N GLU A 114 -25.90 3.74 -8.58
CA GLU A 114 -26.33 2.33 -8.59
C GLU A 114 -25.17 1.39 -8.96
N TYR A 115 -24.30 1.80 -9.88
CA TYR A 115 -23.12 1.02 -10.26
C TYR A 115 -22.15 0.91 -9.07
N LEU A 116 -21.86 2.02 -8.38
CA LEU A 116 -20.97 2.03 -7.22
C LEU A 116 -21.55 1.19 -6.08
N ALA A 117 -22.83 1.28 -5.81
CA ALA A 117 -23.49 0.46 -4.79
C ALA A 117 -23.39 -1.06 -5.09
N ASP A 118 -23.55 -1.47 -6.36
CA ASP A 118 -23.36 -2.87 -6.77
C ASP A 118 -21.90 -3.31 -6.66
N MET A 119 -20.96 -2.45 -7.03
CA MET A 119 -19.52 -2.67 -6.90
C MET A 119 -19.14 -2.88 -5.43
N GLU A 120 -19.57 -2.00 -4.54
CA GLU A 120 -19.31 -2.11 -3.10
C GLU A 120 -19.89 -3.41 -2.53
N LYS A 121 -21.12 -3.76 -2.90
CA LYS A 121 -21.74 -5.03 -2.49
C LYS A 121 -20.91 -6.24 -2.91
N LYS A 122 -20.32 -6.23 -4.11
CA LYS A 122 -19.47 -7.31 -4.61
C LYS A 122 -18.14 -7.39 -3.84
N VAL A 123 -17.54 -6.25 -3.52
CA VAL A 123 -16.33 -6.18 -2.71
C VAL A 123 -16.59 -6.74 -1.32
N PHE A 124 -17.64 -6.29 -0.63
CA PHE A 124 -17.98 -6.75 0.73
C PHE A 124 -18.53 -8.18 0.80
N ALA A 125 -18.85 -8.79 -0.34
CA ALA A 125 -19.21 -10.21 -0.38
C ALA A 125 -18.01 -11.15 -0.22
N ARG A 126 -16.79 -10.63 -0.27
CA ARG A 126 -15.53 -11.38 -0.14
C ARG A 126 -14.70 -10.76 0.96
N GLU A 127 -13.95 -11.59 1.65
CA GLU A 127 -13.12 -11.16 2.78
C GLU A 127 -11.64 -11.25 2.41
N TRP A 128 -10.90 -10.16 2.63
CA TRP A 128 -9.45 -10.20 2.52
C TRP A 128 -8.82 -10.85 3.76
N ASN A 129 -7.80 -11.67 3.56
CA ASN A 129 -7.06 -12.33 4.62
C ASN A 129 -5.59 -11.93 4.60
N LEU A 130 -4.95 -11.93 5.80
CA LEU A 130 -3.52 -11.66 5.91
C LEU A 130 -2.72 -12.64 5.05
N PRO A 131 -1.88 -12.16 4.12
CA PRO A 131 -1.04 -13.02 3.30
C PRO A 131 0.03 -13.74 4.13
N HIS A 132 0.35 -13.23 5.31
CA HIS A 132 1.35 -13.81 6.20
C HIS A 132 0.86 -13.78 7.66
N GLY A 133 0.94 -14.91 8.35
CA GLY A 133 0.62 -14.99 9.78
C GLY A 133 1.71 -14.45 10.72
N ASP A 134 2.84 -14.02 10.17
CA ASP A 134 4.02 -13.52 10.88
C ASP A 134 4.08 -12.00 10.82
N SER A 135 4.20 -11.33 11.95
CA SER A 135 4.12 -9.87 11.99
C SER A 135 5.31 -9.17 11.35
N LEU A 136 6.51 -9.78 11.36
CA LEU A 136 7.68 -9.22 10.67
C LEU A 136 7.53 -9.33 9.15
N LYS A 137 6.98 -10.45 8.65
CA LYS A 137 6.63 -10.60 7.23
C LYS A 137 5.51 -9.64 6.85
N MET A 138 4.51 -9.45 7.71
CA MET A 138 3.46 -8.45 7.47
C MET A 138 4.00 -7.03 7.44
N LEU A 139 4.94 -6.69 8.31
CA LEU A 139 5.64 -5.40 8.29
C LEU A 139 6.42 -5.21 6.97
N ALA A 140 7.16 -6.24 6.54
CA ALA A 140 7.87 -6.23 5.26
C ALA A 140 6.90 -6.10 4.07
N TYR A 141 5.77 -6.82 4.12
CA TYR A 141 4.72 -6.75 3.09
C TYR A 141 4.12 -5.34 3.01
N ALA A 142 3.67 -4.77 4.14
CA ALA A 142 3.11 -3.43 4.18
C ALA A 142 4.13 -2.38 3.67
N MET A 143 5.39 -2.45 4.08
CA MET A 143 6.45 -1.57 3.59
C MET A 143 6.60 -1.61 2.06
N VAL A 144 6.58 -2.80 1.46
CA VAL A 144 6.68 -2.96 0.00
C VAL A 144 5.41 -2.48 -0.69
N GLN A 145 4.24 -2.83 -0.15
CA GLN A 145 2.93 -2.45 -0.67
C GLN A 145 2.76 -0.93 -0.73
N GLU A 146 3.00 -0.21 0.36
CA GLU A 146 2.85 1.25 0.41
C GLU A 146 3.75 1.95 -0.62
N HIS A 147 4.98 1.45 -0.79
CA HIS A 147 5.84 2.00 -1.83
C HIS A 147 5.33 1.70 -3.25
N ALA A 148 4.83 0.50 -3.49
CA ALA A 148 4.21 0.15 -4.77
C ALA A 148 2.95 0.98 -5.04
N THR A 149 2.14 1.23 -4.02
CA THR A 149 0.93 2.06 -4.10
C THR A 149 1.29 3.52 -4.38
N PHE A 150 2.29 4.07 -3.69
CA PHE A 150 2.86 5.38 -4.04
C PHE A 150 3.26 5.47 -5.51
N VAL A 151 3.98 4.48 -6.03
CA VAL A 151 4.39 4.43 -7.45
C VAL A 151 3.17 4.38 -8.37
N ASN A 152 2.15 3.61 -8.01
CA ASN A 152 0.89 3.50 -8.76
C ASN A 152 0.16 4.84 -8.87
N TYR A 153 -0.08 5.52 -7.76
CA TYR A 153 -0.79 6.81 -7.76
C TYR A 153 0.02 7.90 -8.47
N ARG A 154 1.33 7.94 -8.28
CA ARG A 154 2.22 8.86 -9.01
C ARG A 154 2.14 8.63 -10.53
N ASN A 155 2.22 7.39 -10.98
CA ASN A 155 2.17 7.03 -12.39
C ASN A 155 0.78 7.29 -12.98
N LEU A 156 -0.30 6.94 -12.28
CA LEU A 156 -1.67 7.22 -12.70
C LEU A 156 -1.87 8.73 -12.90
N ARG A 157 -1.37 9.56 -11.97
CA ARG A 157 -1.43 11.02 -12.12
C ARG A 157 -0.78 11.52 -13.41
N GLN A 158 0.37 10.95 -13.80
CA GLN A 158 1.01 11.27 -15.06
C GLN A 158 0.16 10.86 -16.28
N ARG A 159 -0.56 9.72 -16.19
CA ARG A 159 -1.46 9.27 -17.26
C ARG A 159 -2.70 10.15 -17.36
N VAL A 160 -3.25 10.61 -16.25
CA VAL A 160 -4.35 11.59 -16.25
C VAL A 160 -3.97 12.84 -17.04
N GLN A 161 -2.78 13.39 -16.78
CA GLN A 161 -2.26 14.54 -17.52
C GLN A 161 -2.14 14.27 -19.03
N ALA A 162 -1.59 13.12 -19.41
CA ALA A 162 -1.40 12.73 -20.81
C ALA A 162 -2.72 12.44 -21.56
N LYS A 163 -3.82 12.20 -20.85
CA LYS A 163 -5.15 11.82 -21.37
C LYS A 163 -6.17 12.95 -21.34
N GLY A 164 -5.72 14.19 -21.33
CA GLY A 164 -6.59 15.37 -21.37
C GLY A 164 -6.71 16.12 -20.05
N GLY A 165 -6.18 15.58 -18.97
CA GLY A 165 -6.16 16.21 -17.66
C GLY A 165 -7.51 16.19 -16.93
N ASP A 166 -7.44 16.13 -15.62
CA ASP A 166 -8.56 16.30 -14.69
C ASP A 166 -7.98 16.91 -13.40
N PRO A 167 -8.20 18.20 -13.12
CA PRO A 167 -7.59 18.85 -11.97
C PRO A 167 -8.05 18.26 -10.63
N ALA A 168 -9.30 17.81 -10.52
CA ALA A 168 -9.81 17.17 -9.31
C ALA A 168 -9.09 15.84 -9.07
N LEU A 169 -9.03 14.96 -10.07
CA LEU A 169 -8.34 13.68 -9.97
C LEU A 169 -6.83 13.86 -9.76
N ALA A 170 -6.21 14.80 -10.45
CA ALA A 170 -4.78 15.08 -10.28
C ALA A 170 -4.45 15.54 -8.85
N THR A 171 -5.34 16.32 -8.22
CA THR A 171 -5.23 16.72 -6.81
C THR A 171 -5.40 15.52 -5.88
N ILE A 172 -6.43 14.71 -6.08
CA ILE A 172 -6.70 13.49 -5.33
C ILE A 172 -5.47 12.57 -5.34
N LEU A 173 -4.99 12.23 -6.53
CA LEU A 173 -3.85 11.33 -6.71
C LEU A 173 -2.56 11.90 -6.10
N SER A 174 -2.42 13.23 -6.07
CA SER A 174 -1.30 13.89 -5.39
C SER A 174 -1.37 13.75 -3.88
N LEU A 175 -2.56 13.96 -3.29
CA LEU A 175 -2.76 13.86 -1.85
C LEU A 175 -2.58 12.42 -1.36
N ILE A 176 -3.18 11.46 -2.04
CA ILE A 176 -3.00 10.04 -1.75
C ILE A 176 -1.51 9.66 -1.88
N SER A 177 -0.82 10.06 -2.94
CA SER A 177 0.62 9.76 -3.09
C SER A 177 1.47 10.29 -1.94
N VAL A 178 1.10 11.43 -1.34
CA VAL A 178 1.81 11.99 -0.17
C VAL A 178 1.55 11.14 1.08
N ASP A 179 0.32 10.65 1.26
CA ASP A 179 -0.03 9.75 2.36
C ASP A 179 0.73 8.43 2.22
N GLU A 180 0.71 7.79 1.05
CA GLU A 180 1.42 6.53 0.77
C GLU A 180 2.93 6.62 0.97
N ALA A 181 3.53 7.74 0.55
CA ALA A 181 4.95 7.98 0.78
C ALA A 181 5.28 8.09 2.28
N ALA A 182 4.40 8.71 3.07
CA ALA A 182 4.57 8.84 4.51
C ALA A 182 4.35 7.50 5.24
N HIS A 183 3.34 6.72 4.82
CA HIS A 183 3.09 5.37 5.32
C HIS A 183 4.29 4.46 5.05
N HIS A 184 4.74 4.41 3.80
CA HIS A 184 5.95 3.67 3.43
C HIS A 184 7.15 4.07 4.29
N HIS A 185 7.38 5.37 4.47
CA HIS A 185 8.51 5.86 5.27
C HIS A 185 8.45 5.33 6.72
N LEU A 186 7.28 5.32 7.34
CA LEU A 186 7.14 4.82 8.71
C LEU A 186 7.28 3.30 8.79
N PHE A 187 6.65 2.54 7.88
CA PHE A 187 6.84 1.09 7.81
C PHE A 187 8.30 0.73 7.60
N LYS A 188 8.99 1.45 6.70
CA LYS A 188 10.43 1.28 6.47
C LYS A 188 11.24 1.58 7.74
N SER A 189 10.93 2.65 8.45
CA SER A 189 11.62 3.02 9.70
C SER A 189 11.42 1.95 10.78
N PHE A 190 10.22 1.39 10.88
CA PHE A 190 9.99 0.24 11.76
C PHE A 190 10.81 -0.98 11.32
N PHE A 191 10.82 -1.30 10.03
CA PHE A 191 11.59 -2.42 9.51
C PHE A 191 13.09 -2.27 9.71
N GLU A 192 13.63 -1.06 9.64
CA GLU A 192 15.04 -0.75 9.93
C GLU A 192 15.42 -1.05 11.38
N LEU A 193 14.50 -0.89 12.35
CA LEU A 193 14.75 -1.32 13.73
C LEU A 193 14.90 -2.84 13.83
N PHE A 194 14.07 -3.61 13.10
CA PHE A 194 14.21 -5.06 13.03
C PHE A 194 15.49 -5.50 12.29
N LEU A 195 15.90 -4.79 11.24
CA LEU A 195 17.19 -5.02 10.58
C LEU A 195 18.38 -4.81 11.53
N LYS A 196 18.28 -3.85 12.45
CA LYS A 196 19.33 -3.63 13.48
C LYS A 196 19.29 -4.69 14.58
N LEU A 197 18.11 -5.20 14.92
CA LEU A 197 17.94 -6.21 15.94
C LEU A 197 18.42 -7.59 15.48
N ASP A 198 17.96 -8.03 14.32
CA ASP A 198 18.35 -9.30 13.68
C ASP A 198 18.25 -9.17 12.16
N ARG A 199 19.38 -8.78 11.54
CA ARG A 199 19.45 -8.60 10.09
C ARG A 199 19.13 -9.88 9.32
N THR A 200 19.55 -11.03 9.82
CA THR A 200 19.33 -12.32 9.14
C THR A 200 17.85 -12.65 9.09
N ALA A 201 17.16 -12.53 10.20
CA ALA A 201 15.72 -12.77 10.28
C ALA A 201 14.92 -11.72 9.46
N ALA A 202 15.28 -10.44 9.51
CA ALA A 202 14.60 -9.39 8.76
C ALA A 202 14.77 -9.59 7.24
N VAL A 203 15.97 -9.92 6.76
CA VAL A 203 16.20 -10.22 5.34
C VAL A 203 15.46 -11.50 4.91
N ALA A 204 15.41 -12.52 5.77
CA ALA A 204 14.66 -13.75 5.51
C ALA A 204 13.13 -13.49 5.40
N ALA A 205 12.60 -12.55 6.19
CA ALA A 205 11.19 -12.14 6.12
C ALA A 205 10.89 -11.35 4.85
N LEU A 206 11.79 -10.46 4.41
CA LEU A 206 11.61 -9.62 3.22
C LEU A 206 11.74 -10.40 1.90
N ARG A 207 12.58 -11.43 1.87
CA ARG A 207 12.89 -12.19 0.66
C ARG A 207 11.66 -12.72 -0.08
N PRO A 208 10.74 -13.51 0.52
CA PRO A 208 9.55 -14.01 -0.18
C PRO A 208 8.67 -12.85 -0.65
N ILE A 209 8.57 -11.77 0.10
CA ILE A 209 7.77 -10.60 -0.27
C ILE A 209 8.26 -9.99 -1.57
N LEU A 210 9.56 -9.73 -1.71
CA LEU A 210 10.12 -9.14 -2.92
C LEU A 210 10.10 -10.08 -4.14
N ASN A 211 10.17 -11.40 -3.92
CA ASN A 211 10.17 -12.38 -5.01
C ASN A 211 8.78 -12.71 -5.53
N GLU A 212 7.75 -12.62 -4.69
CA GLU A 212 6.39 -13.09 -4.97
C GLU A 212 5.36 -11.95 -4.78
N PHE A 213 5.81 -10.70 -4.78
CA PHE A 213 4.94 -9.55 -4.52
C PHE A 213 3.77 -9.49 -5.50
N GLN A 214 2.58 -9.37 -4.92
CA GLN A 214 1.35 -9.07 -5.63
C GLN A 214 0.61 -7.94 -4.89
N MET A 215 -0.03 -7.05 -5.65
CA MET A 215 -0.91 -6.04 -5.06
C MET A 215 -2.09 -6.75 -4.38
N PRO A 216 -2.50 -6.31 -3.18
CA PRO A 216 -3.58 -6.95 -2.45
C PRO A 216 -4.88 -6.94 -3.26
N ALA A 217 -5.73 -7.91 -2.99
CA ALA A 217 -7.10 -8.03 -3.48
C ALA A 217 -7.28 -8.18 -5.01
N ILE A 218 -6.43 -7.57 -5.86
CA ILE A 218 -6.68 -7.50 -7.30
C ILE A 218 -6.75 -8.89 -7.94
N HIS A 219 -5.84 -9.81 -7.56
CA HIS A 219 -5.75 -11.14 -8.19
C HIS A 219 -6.87 -12.09 -7.78
N ASP A 220 -7.26 -12.07 -6.50
CA ASP A 220 -8.06 -13.14 -5.90
C ASP A 220 -9.47 -12.70 -5.50
N LEU A 221 -9.68 -11.40 -5.28
CA LEU A 221 -10.90 -10.89 -4.68
C LEU A 221 -11.75 -10.02 -5.61
N LEU A 222 -11.16 -9.34 -6.59
CA LEU A 222 -11.92 -8.48 -7.49
C LEU A 222 -12.47 -9.28 -8.67
N ASP A 223 -13.72 -8.97 -9.05
CA ASP A 223 -14.29 -9.46 -10.29
C ASP A 223 -13.50 -8.94 -11.50
N GLU A 224 -13.44 -9.73 -12.56
CA GLU A 224 -12.69 -9.41 -13.79
C GLU A 224 -11.20 -9.09 -13.56
N SER A 225 -10.57 -9.71 -12.56
CA SER A 225 -9.19 -9.42 -12.13
C SER A 225 -8.20 -9.32 -13.29
N GLN A 226 -8.25 -10.24 -14.25
CA GLN A 226 -7.35 -10.22 -15.42
C GLN A 226 -7.54 -8.98 -16.29
N LYS A 227 -8.78 -8.54 -16.49
CA LYS A 227 -9.11 -7.32 -17.24
C LYS A 227 -8.61 -6.07 -16.51
N ARG A 228 -8.78 -6.03 -15.18
CA ARG A 228 -8.28 -4.95 -14.32
C ARG A 228 -6.76 -4.85 -14.38
N ILE A 229 -6.05 -5.97 -14.26
CA ILE A 229 -4.59 -6.05 -14.36
C ILE A 229 -4.12 -5.60 -15.77
N ALA A 230 -4.78 -6.09 -16.83
CA ALA A 230 -4.47 -5.69 -18.19
C ALA A 230 -4.60 -4.17 -18.36
N ARG A 231 -5.66 -3.56 -17.84
CA ARG A 231 -5.89 -2.13 -17.92
C ARG A 231 -4.82 -1.31 -17.20
N VAL A 232 -4.41 -1.72 -16.00
CA VAL A 232 -3.30 -1.11 -15.24
C VAL A 232 -1.98 -1.18 -16.03
N ARG A 233 -1.72 -2.31 -16.70
CA ARG A 233 -0.53 -2.51 -17.56
C ARG A 233 -0.59 -1.67 -18.84
N GLU A 234 -1.72 -1.65 -19.54
CA GLU A 234 -1.94 -0.88 -20.78
C GLU A 234 -1.71 0.62 -20.57
N LEU A 235 -2.15 1.16 -19.45
CA LEU A 235 -1.89 2.54 -19.07
C LEU A 235 -0.46 2.75 -18.52
N ALA A 236 0.36 1.70 -18.47
CA ALA A 236 1.69 1.73 -17.88
C ALA A 236 1.71 2.41 -16.49
N VAL A 237 0.69 2.10 -15.67
CA VAL A 237 0.62 2.55 -14.27
C VAL A 237 1.49 1.64 -13.42
N PHE A 238 1.38 0.31 -13.61
CA PHE A 238 2.19 -0.68 -12.93
C PHE A 238 2.37 -1.96 -13.77
N ASN A 239 3.57 -2.51 -13.75
CA ASN A 239 3.93 -3.79 -14.33
C ASN A 239 5.23 -4.31 -13.69
N GLU A 240 5.71 -5.48 -14.11
CA GLU A 240 6.93 -6.09 -13.57
C GLU A 240 8.17 -5.19 -13.73
N GLU A 241 8.33 -4.50 -14.86
CA GLU A 241 9.47 -3.62 -15.11
C GLU A 241 9.46 -2.43 -14.13
N ILE A 242 8.30 -1.79 -13.95
CA ILE A 242 8.11 -0.70 -12.98
C ILE A 242 8.39 -1.20 -11.56
N PHE A 243 7.90 -2.39 -11.19
CA PHE A 243 8.18 -2.98 -9.90
C PHE A 243 9.68 -3.16 -9.67
N PHE A 244 10.38 -3.78 -10.59
CA PHE A 244 11.83 -4.02 -10.43
C PHE A 244 12.64 -2.74 -10.40
N ARG A 245 12.29 -1.75 -11.22
CA ARG A 245 13.00 -0.48 -11.28
C ARG A 245 12.70 0.42 -10.09
N ASP A 246 11.42 0.66 -9.82
CA ASP A 246 10.98 1.73 -8.93
C ASP A 246 10.69 1.24 -7.50
N VAL A 247 10.41 -0.06 -7.29
CA VAL A 247 10.11 -0.62 -5.97
C VAL A 247 11.27 -1.48 -5.49
N TYR A 248 11.55 -2.58 -6.16
CA TYR A 248 12.57 -3.54 -5.75
C TYR A 248 13.96 -2.89 -5.61
N GLY A 249 14.42 -2.21 -6.66
CA GLY A 249 15.72 -1.54 -6.68
C GLY A 249 15.85 -0.46 -5.62
N HIS A 250 14.80 0.36 -5.46
CA HIS A 250 14.74 1.41 -4.46
C HIS A 250 14.84 0.85 -3.02
N LEU A 251 14.07 -0.19 -2.72
CA LEU A 251 14.09 -0.80 -1.39
C LEU A 251 15.45 -1.39 -1.04
N LEU A 252 16.07 -2.12 -1.96
CA LEU A 252 17.42 -2.66 -1.72
C LEU A 252 18.43 -1.57 -1.40
N GLN A 253 18.41 -0.51 -2.20
CA GLN A 253 19.32 0.62 -2.03
C GLN A 253 19.11 1.31 -0.67
N THR A 254 17.86 1.64 -0.34
CA THR A 254 17.54 2.42 0.86
C THR A 254 17.68 1.63 2.16
N LEU A 255 17.48 0.31 2.12
CA LEU A 255 17.70 -0.60 3.27
C LEU A 255 19.15 -1.10 3.37
N GLY A 256 20.00 -0.79 2.41
CA GLY A 256 21.37 -1.30 2.36
C GLY A 256 21.44 -2.83 2.28
N ILE A 257 20.48 -3.45 1.57
CA ILE A 257 20.40 -4.91 1.39
C ILE A 257 20.93 -5.26 0.00
N THR A 258 21.83 -6.25 -0.05
CA THR A 258 22.40 -6.72 -1.31
C THR A 258 21.57 -7.83 -1.94
N LYS A 259 21.66 -7.96 -3.28
CA LYS A 259 21.04 -9.11 -3.98
C LYS A 259 21.58 -10.46 -3.50
N ALA A 260 22.82 -10.51 -3.00
CA ALA A 260 23.43 -11.72 -2.46
C ALA A 260 22.74 -12.17 -1.16
N GLU A 261 22.42 -11.23 -0.27
CA GLU A 261 21.69 -11.52 0.98
C GLU A 261 20.27 -12.06 0.67
N LEU A 262 19.59 -11.54 -0.35
CA LEU A 262 18.28 -12.03 -0.76
C LEU A 262 18.31 -13.43 -1.38
N ARG A 263 19.41 -13.87 -1.96
CA ARG A 263 19.52 -15.25 -2.50
C ARG A 263 19.51 -16.32 -1.42
N GLY A 264 19.89 -15.98 -0.17
CA GLY A 264 20.03 -16.93 0.94
C GLY A 264 21.19 -17.91 0.77
N PRO A 265 21.46 -18.74 1.78
CA PRO A 265 22.49 -19.75 1.69
C PRO A 265 22.13 -20.72 0.56
N ARG A 266 23.11 -21.01 -0.32
CA ARG A 266 22.96 -22.11 -1.29
C ARG A 266 22.80 -23.40 -0.50
N VAL A 267 21.62 -23.99 -0.54
CA VAL A 267 21.43 -25.37 -0.08
C VAL A 267 22.34 -26.23 -0.98
N LYS A 268 23.46 -26.70 -0.44
CA LYS A 268 24.23 -27.76 -1.08
C LYS A 268 23.26 -28.94 -1.17
N LYS A 269 22.77 -29.25 -2.38
CA LYS A 269 22.17 -30.56 -2.64
C LYS A 269 23.27 -31.55 -2.27
N SER A 270 23.16 -32.23 -1.13
CA SER A 270 23.96 -33.42 -0.88
C SER A 270 23.55 -34.39 -1.98
N LEU A 271 24.45 -34.65 -2.90
CA LEU A 271 24.37 -35.83 -3.74
C LEU A 271 24.40 -37.02 -2.79
N ALA A 272 23.22 -37.56 -2.48
CA ALA A 272 23.13 -38.92 -1.97
C ALA A 272 23.63 -39.81 -3.10
N ILE A 273 24.81 -40.38 -2.89
CA ILE A 273 25.36 -41.50 -3.66
C ILE A 273 24.61 -42.74 -3.22
#